data_45752aa4be3057272ad71ed92f9f55b7
#
_entry.id   45752aa4be3057272ad71ed92f9f55b7
#
_cell.length_a   1.000
_cell.length_b   1.000
_cell.length_c   1.000
_cell.angle_alpha   90.00
_cell.angle_beta   90.00
_cell.angle_gamma   90.00
#
_symmetry.space_group_name_H-M   'P 1'
#
loop_
_entity.id
_entity.type
_entity.pdbx_description
1 polymer ?
#
loop_
_entity_poly.entity_id
_entity_poly.type
_entity_poly.pdbx_seq_one_letter_code
_entity_poly.pdbx_strand_id
1 'polypeptide(L)'
;IPMSFLRKEAEHVEGFSPELAVVTHAGGEELEEPLAVRPTSETVIGYMWSKWIRSWRDLPQLLNQWGNVVRWEMRTRPFLRTSEFLWQEGHTAHATREEAEEEVRRMLSIYARLAREYAAIPVIEGLKTEKEKFAGAVYTTTIEALMKDGKALQAGTSHYLGENFA
;
A
#
# COMPACT_ATOMS: atom_id res chain seq x y z
N ILE A 1 -8.13 7.76 -10.71
CA ILE A 1 -7.30 8.89 -10.28
C ILE A 1 -6.62 9.55 -11.48
N PRO A 2 -6.36 10.88 -11.45
CA PRO A 2 -5.60 11.55 -12.49
C PRO A 2 -4.19 10.96 -12.64
N MET A 3 -3.72 10.86 -13.89
CA MET A 3 -2.38 10.36 -14.20
C MET A 3 -1.26 11.21 -13.56
N SER A 4 -1.54 12.47 -13.26
CA SER A 4 -0.59 13.37 -12.60
C SER A 4 -0.18 12.90 -11.20
N PHE A 5 -1.07 12.24 -10.45
CA PHE A 5 -0.74 11.65 -9.14
C PHE A 5 0.25 10.51 -9.26
N LEU A 6 0.11 9.66 -10.28
CA LEU A 6 1.02 8.55 -10.51
C LEU A 6 2.40 8.99 -11.00
N ARG A 7 2.48 10.08 -11.75
CA ARG A 7 3.77 10.67 -12.14
C ARG A 7 4.52 11.18 -10.91
N LYS A 8 3.83 11.86 -9.99
CA LYS A 8 4.44 12.28 -8.72
C LYS A 8 4.94 11.08 -7.89
N GLU A 9 4.18 10.01 -7.87
CA GLU A 9 4.58 8.78 -7.17
C GLU A 9 5.85 8.17 -7.78
N ALA A 10 5.97 8.16 -9.10
CA ALA A 10 7.18 7.74 -9.81
C ALA A 10 8.40 8.65 -9.56
N GLU A 11 8.18 9.95 -9.29
CA GLU A 11 9.24 10.88 -8.90
C GLU A 11 9.78 10.62 -7.50
N HIS A 12 8.93 10.13 -6.59
CA HIS A 12 9.30 9.83 -5.20
C HIS A 12 9.85 8.42 -4.99
N VAL A 13 9.63 7.53 -5.96
CA VAL A 13 9.90 6.10 -5.83
C VAL A 13 10.65 5.58 -7.05
N GLU A 14 11.95 5.41 -6.91
CA GLU A 14 12.78 4.77 -7.93
C GLU A 14 12.31 3.33 -8.16
N GLY A 15 11.96 2.99 -9.42
CA GLY A 15 11.49 1.67 -9.80
C GLY A 15 9.98 1.43 -9.68
N PHE A 16 9.18 2.45 -9.33
CA PHE A 16 7.72 2.34 -9.37
C PHE A 16 7.23 2.37 -10.83
N SER A 17 6.91 1.22 -11.35
CA SER A 17 6.29 1.06 -12.68
C SER A 17 5.11 0.11 -12.57
N PRO A 18 3.99 0.55 -11.99
CA PRO A 18 2.80 -0.30 -11.90
C PRO A 18 2.25 -0.56 -13.30
N GLU A 19 1.89 -1.79 -13.57
CA GLU A 19 1.06 -2.13 -14.71
C GLU A 19 -0.34 -1.54 -14.47
N LEU A 20 -0.65 -0.44 -15.17
CA LEU A 20 -1.85 0.34 -14.94
C LEU A 20 -3.02 -0.12 -15.80
N ALA A 21 -4.20 -0.12 -15.22
CA ALA A 21 -5.44 -0.08 -15.98
C ALA A 21 -5.82 1.38 -16.21
N VAL A 22 -5.85 1.81 -17.47
CA VAL A 22 -6.10 3.21 -17.86
C VAL A 22 -7.47 3.32 -18.51
N VAL A 23 -8.28 4.26 -18.03
CA VAL A 23 -9.57 4.62 -18.61
C VAL A 23 -9.35 5.75 -19.59
N THR A 24 -9.60 5.48 -20.87
CA THR A 24 -9.47 6.45 -21.97
C THR A 24 -10.81 6.95 -22.47
N HIS A 25 -11.89 6.23 -22.19
CA HIS A 25 -13.25 6.57 -22.61
C HIS A 25 -14.22 6.47 -21.45
N ALA A 26 -15.16 7.38 -21.37
CA ALA A 26 -16.29 7.33 -20.44
C ALA A 26 -17.52 7.99 -21.06
N GLY A 27 -18.72 7.45 -20.76
CA GLY A 27 -19.97 7.97 -21.32
C GLY A 27 -20.10 7.82 -22.84
N GLY A 28 -19.26 6.99 -23.47
CA GLY A 28 -19.23 6.79 -24.93
C GLY A 28 -18.27 7.72 -25.66
N GLU A 29 -17.57 8.61 -24.96
CA GLU A 29 -16.63 9.58 -25.52
C GLU A 29 -15.22 9.38 -24.98
N GLU A 30 -14.22 9.83 -25.74
CA GLU A 30 -12.83 9.82 -25.31
C GLU A 30 -12.61 10.93 -24.25
N LEU A 31 -11.87 10.59 -23.19
CA LEU A 31 -11.52 11.54 -22.13
C LEU A 31 -10.40 12.47 -22.63
N GLU A 32 -10.53 13.78 -22.38
CA GLU A 32 -9.44 14.76 -22.61
C GLU A 32 -8.17 14.37 -21.84
N GLU A 33 -8.32 13.92 -20.59
CA GLU A 33 -7.25 13.41 -19.76
C GLU A 33 -7.57 11.98 -19.30
N PRO A 34 -6.75 10.98 -19.67
CA PRO A 34 -6.93 9.63 -19.21
C PRO A 34 -6.83 9.51 -17.68
N LEU A 35 -7.59 8.60 -17.12
CA LEU A 35 -7.58 8.30 -15.69
C LEU A 35 -6.99 6.91 -15.44
N ALA A 36 -6.25 6.74 -14.36
CA ALA A 36 -5.88 5.40 -13.91
C ALA A 36 -6.91 4.85 -12.93
N VAL A 37 -7.23 3.58 -13.05
CA VAL A 37 -7.86 2.86 -11.95
C VAL A 37 -6.81 2.72 -10.86
N ARG A 38 -7.11 3.15 -9.64
CA ARG A 38 -6.10 3.27 -8.56
C ARG A 38 -5.32 1.98 -8.34
N PRO A 39 -3.99 1.98 -8.47
CA PRO A 39 -3.15 0.84 -8.14
C PRO A 39 -2.69 0.87 -6.68
N THR A 40 -2.77 2.06 -6.07
CA THR A 40 -2.33 2.39 -4.69
C THR A 40 -2.86 3.78 -4.31
N SER A 41 -2.76 4.20 -3.07
CA SER A 41 -3.40 5.43 -2.57
C SER A 41 -2.46 6.42 -1.89
N GLU A 42 -1.17 6.14 -1.76
CA GLU A 42 -0.22 6.97 -0.99
C GLU A 42 -0.25 8.44 -1.42
N THR A 43 -0.08 8.69 -2.71
CA THR A 43 -0.02 10.07 -3.25
C THR A 43 -1.33 10.82 -3.08
N VAL A 44 -2.47 10.14 -3.27
CA VAL A 44 -3.79 10.76 -3.10
C VAL A 44 -4.01 11.13 -1.64
N ILE A 45 -3.68 10.24 -0.71
CA ILE A 45 -3.84 10.47 0.73
C ILE A 45 -2.86 11.54 1.21
N GLY A 46 -1.60 11.49 0.81
CA GLY A 46 -0.62 12.53 1.12
C GLY A 46 -1.07 13.92 0.63
N TYR A 47 -1.60 13.99 -0.59
CA TYR A 47 -2.17 15.24 -1.11
C TYR A 47 -3.35 15.75 -0.27
N MET A 48 -4.22 14.87 0.19
CA MET A 48 -5.34 15.29 1.06
C MET A 48 -4.85 15.70 2.45
N TRP A 49 -3.88 14.99 3.01
CA TRP A 49 -3.29 15.36 4.29
C TRP A 49 -2.59 16.72 4.24
N SER A 50 -1.91 17.05 3.15
CA SER A 50 -1.31 18.39 2.99
C SER A 50 -2.33 19.52 3.08
N LYS A 51 -3.62 19.23 2.90
CA LYS A 51 -4.72 20.18 3.05
C LYS A 51 -5.39 20.13 4.43
N TRP A 52 -5.41 18.99 5.06
CA TRP A 52 -6.09 18.77 6.34
C TRP A 52 -5.19 19.05 7.54
N ILE A 53 -3.92 18.63 7.47
CA ILE A 53 -2.95 18.84 8.53
C ILE A 53 -2.41 20.27 8.41
N ARG A 54 -2.74 21.11 9.38
CA ARG A 54 -2.32 22.51 9.43
C ARG A 54 -1.35 22.80 10.57
N SER A 55 -1.26 21.87 11.50
CA SER A 55 -0.46 22.00 12.71
C SER A 55 -0.03 20.62 13.17
N TRP A 56 1.11 20.54 13.89
CA TRP A 56 1.53 19.30 14.56
C TRP A 56 0.49 18.79 15.57
N ARG A 57 -0.42 19.65 16.04
CA ARG A 57 -1.52 19.24 16.91
C ARG A 57 -2.60 18.43 16.21
N ASP A 58 -2.59 18.42 14.90
CA ASP A 58 -3.51 17.59 14.10
C ASP A 58 -3.01 16.15 13.98
N LEU A 59 -1.80 15.87 14.48
CA LEU A 59 -1.20 14.54 14.49
C LEU A 59 -1.45 13.80 15.82
N PRO A 60 -1.51 12.46 15.82
CA PRO A 60 -1.41 11.61 14.65
C PRO A 60 -2.68 11.61 13.79
N GLN A 61 -2.51 11.44 12.47
CA GLN A 61 -3.62 11.09 11.58
C GLN A 61 -3.59 9.59 11.33
N LEU A 62 -4.74 8.95 11.53
CA LEU A 62 -4.91 7.51 11.34
C LEU A 62 -6.10 7.30 10.41
N LEU A 63 -5.83 6.89 9.19
CA LEU A 63 -6.86 6.58 8.20
C LEU A 63 -6.82 5.10 7.85
N ASN A 64 -7.98 4.52 7.69
CA ASN A 64 -8.13 3.16 7.19
C ASN A 64 -9.23 3.11 6.15
N GLN A 65 -9.00 2.37 5.10
CA GLN A 65 -10.04 2.06 4.13
C GLN A 65 -10.10 0.57 3.83
N TRP A 66 -11.31 0.09 3.62
CA TRP A 66 -11.60 -1.17 2.98
C TRP A 66 -11.93 -0.87 1.52
N GLY A 67 -11.19 -1.41 0.61
CA GLY A 67 -11.35 -1.06 -0.79
C GLY A 67 -10.72 -2.05 -1.74
N ASN A 68 -10.64 -1.66 -2.98
CA ASN A 68 -10.02 -2.40 -4.05
C ASN A 68 -8.89 -1.58 -4.68
N VAL A 69 -7.97 -2.28 -5.30
CA VAL A 69 -6.99 -1.71 -6.23
C VAL A 69 -6.93 -2.57 -7.47
N VAL A 70 -6.50 -1.97 -8.58
CA VAL A 70 -6.30 -2.67 -9.85
C VAL A 70 -4.84 -2.50 -10.26
N ARG A 71 -4.17 -3.63 -10.38
CA ARG A 71 -2.82 -3.73 -10.96
C ARG A 71 -2.91 -4.72 -12.10
N TRP A 72 -2.61 -4.28 -13.31
CA TRP A 72 -2.79 -5.10 -14.49
C TRP A 72 -1.79 -6.25 -14.50
N GLU A 73 -2.24 -7.40 -14.01
CA GLU A 73 -1.40 -8.60 -13.86
C GLU A 73 -1.47 -9.45 -15.13
N MET A 74 -0.33 -9.61 -15.79
CA MET A 74 -0.23 -10.40 -17.01
C MET A 74 -0.27 -11.92 -16.77
N ARG A 75 0.02 -12.37 -15.55
CA ARG A 75 0.06 -13.79 -15.18
C ARG A 75 -0.79 -14.05 -13.95
N THR A 76 -2.09 -13.99 -14.13
CA THR A 76 -3.06 -14.21 -13.06
C THR A 76 -3.02 -15.65 -12.53
N ARG A 77 -3.30 -15.80 -11.23
CA ARG A 77 -3.55 -17.09 -10.57
C ARG A 77 -4.82 -16.97 -9.75
N PRO A 78 -5.79 -17.89 -9.89
CA PRO A 78 -7.02 -17.84 -9.11
C PRO A 78 -6.74 -17.66 -7.62
N PHE A 79 -7.42 -16.72 -6.99
CA PHE A 79 -7.35 -16.31 -5.58
C PHE A 79 -6.02 -15.73 -5.11
N LEU A 80 -4.88 -16.09 -5.70
CA LEU A 80 -3.56 -15.70 -5.23
C LEU A 80 -2.99 -14.48 -5.95
N ARG A 81 -3.33 -14.32 -7.24
CA ARG A 81 -2.83 -13.22 -8.05
C ARG A 81 -3.86 -12.82 -9.08
N THR A 82 -4.61 -11.78 -8.78
CA THR A 82 -5.68 -11.22 -9.61
C THR A 82 -5.36 -9.78 -9.98
N SER A 83 -5.90 -9.30 -11.10
CA SER A 83 -5.71 -7.91 -11.53
C SER A 83 -6.42 -6.92 -10.60
N GLU A 84 -7.58 -7.32 -10.06
CA GLU A 84 -8.25 -6.59 -9.00
C GLU A 84 -8.22 -7.43 -7.72
N PHE A 85 -7.94 -6.79 -6.59
CA PHE A 85 -8.03 -7.44 -5.29
C PHE A 85 -8.59 -6.49 -4.23
N LEU A 86 -9.27 -7.09 -3.26
CA LEU A 86 -9.79 -6.41 -2.11
C LEU A 86 -8.77 -6.46 -0.99
N TRP A 87 -8.60 -5.35 -0.31
CA TRP A 87 -7.67 -5.26 0.80
C TRP A 87 -8.13 -4.26 1.86
N GLN A 88 -7.43 -4.25 2.95
CA GLN A 88 -7.42 -3.15 3.89
C GLN A 88 -6.14 -2.34 3.65
N GLU A 89 -6.26 -1.04 3.66
CA GLU A 89 -5.17 -0.11 3.48
C GLU A 89 -5.23 0.94 4.57
N GLY A 90 -4.21 0.98 5.42
CA GLY A 90 -4.05 1.96 6.48
C GLY A 90 -2.94 2.94 6.15
N HIS A 91 -3.22 4.23 6.33
CA HIS A 91 -2.24 5.30 6.18
C HIS A 91 -2.18 6.09 7.47
N THR A 92 -0.98 6.36 7.95
CA THR A 92 -0.80 7.08 9.22
C THR A 92 0.28 8.15 9.08
N ALA A 93 0.07 9.29 9.75
CA ALA A 93 1.04 10.36 9.86
C ALA A 93 1.26 10.69 11.33
N HIS A 94 2.50 10.83 11.76
CA HIS A 94 2.93 10.99 13.15
C HIS A 94 3.84 12.20 13.30
N ALA A 95 3.93 12.73 14.51
CA ALA A 95 4.80 13.87 14.80
C ALA A 95 6.26 13.45 14.93
N THR A 96 6.52 12.21 15.33
CA THR A 96 7.87 11.69 15.54
C THR A 96 8.08 10.34 14.87
N ARG A 97 9.34 10.02 14.66
CA ARG A 97 9.76 8.72 14.14
C ARG A 97 9.33 7.57 15.07
N GLU A 98 9.51 7.77 16.36
CA GLU A 98 9.23 6.76 17.39
C GLU A 98 7.75 6.38 17.39
N GLU A 99 6.85 7.36 17.27
CA GLU A 99 5.41 7.13 17.15
C GLU A 99 5.07 6.34 15.88
N ALA A 100 5.66 6.71 14.75
CA ALA A 100 5.45 6.02 13.49
C ALA A 100 5.95 4.56 13.54
N GLU A 101 7.13 4.33 14.11
CA GLU A 101 7.68 2.98 14.27
C GLU A 101 6.87 2.12 15.27
N GLU A 102 6.29 2.74 16.30
CA GLU A 102 5.36 2.03 17.19
C GLU A 102 4.13 1.56 16.44
N GLU A 103 3.55 2.42 15.58
CA GLU A 103 2.41 2.07 14.77
C GLU A 103 2.72 0.96 13.75
N VAL A 104 3.90 0.99 13.12
CA VAL A 104 4.38 -0.10 12.26
C VAL A 104 4.35 -1.45 12.98
N ARG A 105 4.90 -1.49 14.21
CA ARG A 105 4.91 -2.73 15.02
C ARG A 105 3.51 -3.15 15.46
N ARG A 106 2.67 -2.18 15.84
CA ARG A 106 1.27 -2.42 16.23
C ARG A 106 0.49 -3.06 15.09
N MET A 107 0.58 -2.49 13.89
CA MET A 107 -0.12 -3.03 12.73
C MET A 107 0.38 -4.41 12.32
N LEU A 108 1.69 -4.66 12.36
CA LEU A 108 2.24 -5.99 12.12
C LEU A 108 1.64 -7.03 13.08
N SER A 109 1.57 -6.70 14.37
CA SER A 109 1.02 -7.60 15.40
C SER A 109 -0.47 -7.87 15.18
N ILE A 110 -1.24 -6.86 14.75
CA ILE A 110 -2.67 -7.01 14.42
C ILE A 110 -2.84 -7.94 13.22
N TYR A 111 -2.04 -7.78 12.16
CA TYR A 111 -2.09 -8.66 10.99
C TYR A 111 -1.70 -10.10 11.34
N ALA A 112 -0.65 -10.28 12.14
CA ALA A 112 -0.25 -11.62 12.59
C ALA A 112 -1.33 -12.30 13.43
N ARG A 113 -1.95 -11.54 14.33
CA ARG A 113 -3.08 -12.03 15.15
C ARG A 113 -4.28 -12.38 14.27
N LEU A 114 -4.66 -11.52 13.33
CA LEU A 114 -5.75 -11.81 12.40
C LEU A 114 -5.51 -13.10 11.62
N ALA A 115 -4.30 -13.27 11.08
CA ALA A 115 -3.93 -14.46 10.34
C ALA A 115 -4.03 -15.73 11.20
N ARG A 116 -3.45 -15.70 12.41
CA ARG A 116 -3.35 -16.90 13.28
C ARG A 116 -4.66 -17.24 13.96
N GLU A 117 -5.33 -16.24 14.57
CA GLU A 117 -6.48 -16.49 15.44
C GLU A 117 -7.80 -16.57 14.69
N TYR A 118 -7.95 -15.79 13.60
CA TYR A 118 -9.22 -15.71 12.87
C TYR A 118 -9.20 -16.44 11.54
N ALA A 119 -8.08 -16.43 10.83
CA ALA A 119 -7.97 -17.11 9.55
C ALA A 119 -7.30 -18.50 9.63
N ALA A 120 -6.77 -18.88 10.80
CA ALA A 120 -6.03 -20.13 11.04
C ALA A 120 -4.84 -20.31 10.07
N ILE A 121 -4.21 -19.22 9.67
CA ILE A 121 -3.05 -19.21 8.77
C ILE A 121 -1.79 -19.01 9.63
N PRO A 122 -0.89 -20.01 9.70
CA PRO A 122 0.39 -19.82 10.35
C PRO A 122 1.26 -18.86 9.54
N VAL A 123 1.70 -17.78 10.18
CA VAL A 123 2.55 -16.77 9.54
C VAL A 123 3.84 -16.56 10.32
N ILE A 124 4.88 -16.18 9.59
CA ILE A 124 6.17 -15.75 10.11
C ILE A 124 6.23 -14.23 9.98
N GLU A 125 6.59 -13.55 11.06
CA GLU A 125 6.83 -12.10 11.09
C GLU A 125 8.30 -11.81 10.80
N GLY A 126 8.57 -10.78 10.01
CA GLY A 126 9.94 -10.41 9.66
C GLY A 126 10.08 -9.06 8.99
N LEU A 127 11.31 -8.76 8.63
CA LEU A 127 11.66 -7.60 7.81
C LEU A 127 11.91 -8.06 6.37
N LYS A 128 11.40 -7.29 5.42
CA LYS A 128 11.75 -7.47 4.01
C LYS A 128 13.21 -7.11 3.75
N THR A 129 13.81 -7.82 2.82
CA THR A 129 15.15 -7.45 2.32
C THR A 129 15.10 -6.12 1.56
N GLU A 130 16.24 -5.48 1.37
CA GLU A 130 16.34 -4.23 0.60
C GLU A 130 15.77 -4.34 -0.82
N LYS A 131 15.82 -5.53 -1.43
CA LYS A 131 15.28 -5.77 -2.78
C LYS A 131 13.77 -5.97 -2.81
N GLU A 132 13.17 -6.35 -1.69
CA GLU A 132 11.75 -6.74 -1.61
C GLU A 132 10.92 -5.79 -0.77
N LYS A 133 11.56 -4.85 -0.06
CA LYS A 133 10.82 -3.83 0.67
C LYS A 133 10.01 -2.97 -0.27
N PHE A 134 8.94 -2.38 0.24
CA PHE A 134 8.16 -1.41 -0.53
C PHE A 134 9.08 -0.28 -1.01
N ALA A 135 9.00 0.01 -2.29
CA ALA A 135 9.77 1.08 -2.89
C ALA A 135 9.39 2.43 -2.25
N GLY A 136 10.39 3.21 -1.83
CA GLY A 136 10.18 4.43 -1.04
C GLY A 136 10.07 4.23 0.47
N ALA A 137 9.97 3.00 0.97
CA ALA A 137 10.02 2.76 2.42
C ALA A 137 11.46 2.75 2.94
N VAL A 138 11.65 3.27 4.14
CA VAL A 138 12.90 3.11 4.88
C VAL A 138 13.09 1.64 5.22
N TYR A 139 12.03 0.99 5.73
CA TYR A 139 11.95 -0.46 5.89
C TYR A 139 10.49 -0.95 5.79
N THR A 140 10.34 -2.24 5.54
CA THR A 140 9.05 -2.92 5.46
C THR A 140 9.05 -4.12 6.39
N THR A 141 8.07 -4.18 7.29
CA THR A 141 7.75 -5.38 8.04
C THR A 141 6.70 -6.21 7.29
N THR A 142 6.70 -7.51 7.49
CA THR A 142 5.82 -8.42 6.77
C THR A 142 5.36 -9.58 7.65
N ILE A 143 4.19 -10.10 7.34
CA ILE A 143 3.78 -11.45 7.70
C ILE A 143 3.71 -12.31 6.45
N GLU A 144 4.32 -13.49 6.49
CA GLU A 144 4.38 -14.39 5.35
C GLU A 144 3.95 -15.81 5.75
N ALA A 145 3.14 -16.41 4.89
CA ALA A 145 2.71 -17.79 5.03
C ALA A 145 3.53 -18.70 4.10
N LEU A 146 3.95 -19.85 4.60
CA LEU A 146 4.66 -20.84 3.79
C LEU A 146 3.67 -21.66 2.95
N MET A 147 3.86 -21.63 1.65
CA MET A 147 3.06 -22.42 0.70
C MET A 147 3.57 -23.84 0.59
N LYS A 148 2.72 -24.77 0.13
CA LYS A 148 3.09 -26.20 -0.05
C LYS A 148 4.25 -26.43 -1.02
N ASP A 149 4.46 -25.51 -1.95
CA ASP A 149 5.58 -25.54 -2.91
C ASP A 149 6.88 -24.94 -2.35
N GLY A 150 6.91 -24.62 -1.06
CA GLY A 150 8.08 -24.06 -0.38
C GLY A 150 8.27 -22.56 -0.56
N LYS A 151 7.36 -21.88 -1.24
CA LYS A 151 7.42 -20.43 -1.43
C LYS A 151 6.72 -19.68 -0.29
N ALA A 152 7.23 -18.52 0.04
CA ALA A 152 6.56 -17.61 0.96
C ALA A 152 5.50 -16.79 0.20
N LEU A 153 4.31 -16.70 0.80
CA LEU A 153 3.23 -15.81 0.37
C LEU A 153 3.13 -14.64 1.34
N GLN A 154 3.35 -13.44 0.86
CA GLN A 154 3.11 -12.22 1.63
C GLN A 154 1.62 -12.08 1.92
N ALA A 155 1.27 -12.03 3.21
CA ALA A 155 -0.12 -11.94 3.66
C ALA A 155 -0.46 -10.54 4.21
N GLY A 156 0.52 -9.78 4.62
CA GLY A 156 0.35 -8.40 5.08
C GLY A 156 1.68 -7.72 5.30
N THR A 157 1.69 -6.39 5.16
CA THR A 157 2.88 -5.57 5.35
C THR A 157 2.55 -4.31 6.13
N SER A 158 3.54 -3.81 6.86
CA SER A 158 3.52 -2.49 7.46
C SER A 158 4.85 -1.79 7.16
N HIS A 159 4.76 -0.57 6.64
CA HIS A 159 5.89 0.17 6.09
C HIS A 159 6.21 1.37 6.96
N TYR A 160 7.48 1.59 7.25
CA TYR A 160 7.95 2.87 7.71
C TYR A 160 8.45 3.66 6.50
N LEU A 161 7.75 4.73 6.15
CA LEU A 161 8.03 5.52 4.95
C LEU A 161 9.01 6.67 5.19
N GLY A 162 9.30 6.99 6.47
CA GLY A 162 10.04 8.20 6.80
C GLY A 162 9.26 9.43 6.34
N GLU A 163 9.90 10.30 5.58
CA GLU A 163 9.32 11.52 5.01
C GLU A 163 9.11 11.43 3.49
N ASN A 164 9.24 10.25 2.91
CA ASN A 164 9.27 10.09 1.45
C ASN A 164 7.94 10.40 0.75
N PHE A 165 6.83 10.38 1.48
CA PHE A 165 5.49 10.72 0.97
C PHE A 165 4.86 11.90 1.71
N ALA A 166 5.62 12.63 2.52
CA ALA A 166 5.18 13.77 3.30
C ALA A 166 5.38 15.10 2.57
#